data_3ca98f8004a4652c1f7729511c823434
#
_entry.id   3ca98f8004a4652c1f7729511c823434
#
_cell.length_a   1.000
_cell.length_b   1.000
_cell.length_c   1.000
_cell.angle_alpha   90.00
_cell.angle_beta   90.00
_cell.angle_gamma   90.00
#
_symmetry.space_group_name_H-M   'P 1'
#
loop_
_entity.id
_entity.type
_entity.pdbx_description
1 polymer ?
#
loop_
_entity_poly.entity_id
_entity_poly.type
_entity_poly.pdbx_seq_one_letter_code
_entity_poly.pdbx_strand_id
1 'polypeptide(L)'
;MNIHNVELTVSAVKPEQYPKTEFPDLAFAGRSNVGKSSFINKVLSRKSLARTSSKPGKTATINFYNIDNTINFVDLPGYGYARVSKEEKKKWGQMIETYLNSRETLSQVILLVDSRHEPTKDDEVMLNFIRAVCDQVVIVASKIDKLKASERNDALLRIIRTLKLSGDDIIIPFSAVTGEGADMFWDYVHTMILDEGETQ
;
A
#
# COMPACT_ATOMS: atom_id res chain seq x y z
N MET A 1 9.43 -4.00 17.83
CA MET A 1 9.61 -4.52 16.46
C MET A 1 10.89 -3.97 15.84
N ASN A 2 11.73 -4.83 15.30
CA ASN A 2 12.98 -4.44 14.63
C ASN A 2 12.79 -4.37 13.11
N ILE A 3 12.65 -3.17 12.57
CA ILE A 3 12.43 -2.94 11.13
C ILE A 3 13.61 -3.36 10.24
N HIS A 4 14.77 -3.68 10.82
CA HIS A 4 15.92 -4.21 10.08
C HIS A 4 15.90 -5.74 9.95
N ASN A 5 15.04 -6.43 10.71
CA ASN A 5 14.81 -7.86 10.57
C ASN A 5 13.64 -8.08 9.61
N VAL A 6 13.91 -8.03 8.32
CA VAL A 6 12.89 -8.16 7.27
C VAL A 6 13.35 -9.11 6.18
N GLU A 7 12.45 -9.97 5.75
CA GLU A 7 12.68 -10.92 4.67
C GLU A 7 11.47 -11.03 3.72
N LEU A 8 11.74 -11.31 2.44
CA LEU A 8 10.69 -11.69 1.49
C LEU A 8 10.34 -13.15 1.73
N THR A 9 9.17 -13.40 2.30
CA THR A 9 8.70 -14.76 2.62
C THR A 9 8.24 -15.50 1.36
N VAL A 10 7.41 -14.84 0.53
CA VAL A 10 6.87 -15.44 -0.69
C VAL A 10 6.43 -14.39 -1.70
N SER A 11 6.51 -14.73 -2.99
CA SER A 11 5.86 -14.03 -4.10
C SER A 11 4.73 -14.92 -4.62
N ALA A 12 3.52 -14.70 -4.16
CA ALA A 12 2.35 -15.54 -4.41
C ALA A 12 1.60 -15.14 -5.67
N VAL A 13 1.09 -16.11 -6.41
CA VAL A 13 0.16 -15.94 -7.54
C VAL A 13 -1.21 -16.56 -7.27
N LYS A 14 -1.33 -17.33 -6.19
CA LYS A 14 -2.55 -18.03 -5.76
C LYS A 14 -2.67 -18.03 -4.25
N PRO A 15 -3.91 -18.08 -3.70
CA PRO A 15 -4.15 -18.08 -2.26
C PRO A 15 -3.43 -19.20 -1.49
N GLU A 16 -3.29 -20.39 -2.09
CA GLU A 16 -2.64 -21.52 -1.43
C GLU A 16 -1.15 -21.28 -1.13
N GLN A 17 -0.56 -20.27 -1.75
CA GLN A 17 0.84 -19.86 -1.55
C GLN A 17 1.00 -18.80 -0.46
N TYR A 18 -0.09 -18.25 0.08
CA TYR A 18 0.00 -17.23 1.13
C TYR A 18 0.65 -17.81 2.40
N PRO A 19 1.44 -17.02 3.13
CA PRO A 19 2.05 -17.48 4.37
C PRO A 19 0.96 -17.91 5.37
N LYS A 20 1.15 -19.06 6.00
CA LYS A 20 0.29 -19.57 7.08
C LYS A 20 0.80 -19.02 8.41
N THR A 21 0.70 -17.72 8.60
CA THR A 21 1.09 -17.02 9.82
C THR A 21 -0.11 -16.30 10.39
N GLU A 22 -0.11 -16.08 11.71
CA GLU A 22 -1.13 -15.30 12.43
C GLU A 22 -0.76 -13.81 12.53
N PHE A 23 0.40 -13.41 11.96
CA PHE A 23 0.81 -12.01 11.96
C PHE A 23 -0.13 -11.15 11.12
N PRO A 24 -0.50 -9.95 11.60
CA PRO A 24 -1.33 -9.03 10.83
C PRO A 24 -0.67 -8.67 9.49
N ASP A 25 -1.49 -8.59 8.46
CA ASP A 25 -1.06 -8.16 7.14
C ASP A 25 -1.40 -6.68 6.93
N LEU A 26 -0.38 -5.86 6.69
CA LEU A 26 -0.51 -4.49 6.21
C LEU A 26 -0.27 -4.46 4.71
N ALA A 27 -1.35 -4.34 3.93
CA ALA A 27 -1.27 -4.40 2.48
C ALA A 27 -1.09 -3.01 1.85
N PHE A 28 -0.32 -2.95 0.76
CA PHE A 28 -0.06 -1.73 0.02
C PHE A 28 -0.63 -1.84 -1.39
N ALA A 29 -1.59 -0.96 -1.69
CA ALA A 29 -2.20 -0.80 -3.00
C ALA A 29 -1.78 0.52 -3.64
N GLY A 30 -1.81 0.60 -4.96
CA GLY A 30 -1.52 1.83 -5.67
C GLY A 30 -1.27 1.59 -7.15
N ARG A 31 -1.38 2.66 -7.93
CA ARG A 31 -1.12 2.59 -9.36
C ARG A 31 0.33 2.24 -9.67
N SER A 32 0.54 1.65 -10.82
CA SER A 32 1.89 1.50 -11.37
C SER A 32 2.63 2.85 -11.40
N ASN A 33 3.87 2.85 -10.92
CA ASN A 33 4.74 4.03 -10.81
C ASN A 33 4.27 5.11 -9.81
N VAL A 34 3.32 4.82 -8.94
CA VAL A 34 2.92 5.73 -7.84
C VAL A 34 4.05 5.92 -6.81
N GLY A 35 4.98 4.97 -6.72
CA GLY A 35 6.08 4.99 -5.76
C GLY A 35 5.94 3.96 -4.65
N LYS A 36 5.05 2.95 -4.80
CA LYS A 36 4.77 1.93 -3.79
C LYS A 36 6.02 1.17 -3.33
N SER A 37 6.80 0.60 -4.24
CA SER A 37 8.05 -0.10 -3.89
C SER A 37 9.11 0.84 -3.30
N SER A 38 9.15 2.11 -3.73
CA SER A 38 10.03 3.12 -3.14
C SER A 38 9.61 3.48 -1.71
N PHE A 39 8.29 3.53 -1.46
CA PHE A 39 7.73 3.72 -0.13
C PHE A 39 8.14 2.56 0.80
N ILE A 40 7.83 1.31 0.41
CA ILE A 40 8.15 0.11 1.19
C ILE A 40 9.65 0.05 1.50
N ASN A 41 10.49 0.27 0.50
CA ASN A 41 11.95 0.29 0.68
C ASN A 41 12.39 1.39 1.66
N LYS A 42 11.78 2.58 1.58
CA LYS A 42 12.16 3.71 2.42
C LYS A 42 11.78 3.49 3.88
N VAL A 43 10.54 3.09 4.16
CA VAL A 43 10.07 2.87 5.54
C VAL A 43 10.77 1.70 6.21
N LEU A 44 11.20 0.69 5.44
CA LEU A 44 12.00 -0.45 5.93
C LEU A 44 13.51 -0.19 5.90
N SER A 45 13.95 1.02 5.55
CA SER A 45 15.38 1.38 5.44
C SER A 45 16.17 0.41 4.53
N ARG A 46 15.53 -0.07 3.45
CA ARG A 46 16.12 -0.98 2.46
C ARG A 46 16.30 -0.30 1.11
N LYS A 47 17.34 -0.71 0.36
CA LYS A 47 17.62 -0.12 -0.96
C LYS A 47 16.83 -0.79 -2.10
N SER A 48 16.53 -2.09 -2.00
CA SER A 48 15.97 -2.87 -3.10
C SER A 48 15.21 -4.14 -2.65
N LEU A 49 14.56 -4.10 -1.49
CA LEU A 49 13.73 -5.21 -0.99
C LEU A 49 12.51 -5.38 -1.90
N ALA A 50 11.68 -4.34 -1.99
CA ALA A 50 10.62 -4.27 -2.97
C ALA A 50 11.18 -3.79 -4.31
N ARG A 51 10.84 -4.49 -5.39
CA ARG A 51 11.36 -4.16 -6.73
C ARG A 51 10.69 -2.90 -7.27
N THR A 52 11.49 -1.90 -7.64
CA THR A 52 11.03 -0.59 -8.13
C THR A 52 10.62 -0.57 -9.60
N SER A 53 10.77 -1.68 -10.34
CA SER A 53 10.34 -1.76 -11.74
C SER A 53 9.81 -3.14 -12.07
N SER A 54 8.56 -3.20 -12.49
CA SER A 54 8.04 -4.35 -13.23
C SER A 54 8.25 -4.09 -14.71
N LYS A 55 9.08 -4.90 -15.38
CA LYS A 55 9.07 -4.95 -16.84
C LYS A 55 7.70 -5.48 -17.26
N PRO A 56 7.03 -4.87 -18.26
CA PRO A 56 5.80 -5.42 -18.83
C PRO A 56 6.02 -6.89 -19.25
N GLY A 57 5.03 -7.75 -19.01
CA GLY A 57 5.10 -9.17 -19.38
C GLY A 57 5.60 -10.12 -18.29
N LYS A 58 5.85 -9.68 -17.06
CA LYS A 58 6.05 -10.56 -15.91
C LYS A 58 4.72 -10.84 -15.21
N THR A 59 4.56 -12.09 -14.76
CA THR A 59 3.41 -12.48 -13.92
C THR A 59 3.32 -11.59 -12.71
N ALA A 60 2.15 -10.98 -12.50
CA ALA A 60 1.89 -10.21 -11.28
C ALA A 60 1.93 -11.14 -10.08
N THR A 61 2.54 -10.70 -9.00
CA THR A 61 2.63 -11.42 -7.73
C THR A 61 2.20 -10.52 -6.59
N ILE A 62 1.65 -11.12 -5.55
CA ILE A 62 1.50 -10.51 -4.23
C ILE A 62 2.75 -10.91 -3.43
N ASN A 63 3.52 -9.92 -2.98
CA ASN A 63 4.77 -10.18 -2.28
C ASN A 63 4.58 -9.94 -0.79
N PHE A 64 4.91 -10.95 0.02
CA PHE A 64 4.83 -10.90 1.48
C PHE A 64 6.22 -10.72 2.06
N TYR A 65 6.38 -9.65 2.83
CA TYR A 65 7.59 -9.34 3.58
C TYR A 65 7.29 -9.47 5.06
N ASN A 66 7.89 -10.45 5.72
CA ASN A 66 7.79 -10.58 7.18
C ASN A 66 8.75 -9.60 7.86
N ILE A 67 8.27 -8.90 8.88
CA ILE A 67 9.03 -7.94 9.66
C ILE A 67 9.05 -8.42 11.10
N ASP A 68 10.23 -8.87 11.54
CA ASP A 68 10.55 -9.24 12.92
C ASP A 68 9.57 -10.25 13.55
N ASN A 69 8.95 -11.10 12.75
CA ASN A 69 7.87 -12.01 13.17
C ASN A 69 6.74 -11.29 13.95
N THR A 70 6.43 -10.07 13.55
CA THR A 70 5.41 -9.24 14.19
C THR A 70 4.30 -8.83 13.21
N ILE A 71 4.67 -8.47 11.99
CA ILE A 71 3.74 -8.01 10.95
C ILE A 71 4.23 -8.43 9.56
N ASN A 72 3.31 -8.62 8.63
CA ASN A 72 3.64 -8.78 7.23
C ASN A 72 3.32 -7.50 6.46
N PHE A 73 4.27 -6.99 5.69
CA PHE A 73 3.99 -6.02 4.63
C PHE A 73 3.66 -6.77 3.35
N VAL A 74 2.53 -6.43 2.75
CA VAL A 74 2.03 -7.13 1.56
C VAL A 74 1.97 -6.18 0.38
N ASP A 75 2.90 -6.36 -0.57
CA ASP A 75 3.00 -5.54 -1.77
C ASP A 75 2.06 -6.10 -2.86
N LEU A 76 0.89 -5.46 -3.02
CA LEU A 76 -0.09 -5.84 -4.03
C LEU A 76 0.35 -5.40 -5.43
N PRO A 77 -0.05 -6.10 -6.51
CA PRO A 77 0.23 -5.69 -7.88
C PRO A 77 -0.25 -4.25 -8.15
N GLY A 78 0.60 -3.45 -8.81
CA GLY A 78 0.19 -2.11 -9.22
C GLY A 78 -0.86 -2.14 -10.31
N TYR A 79 -1.96 -1.41 -10.14
CA TYR A 79 -3.01 -1.28 -11.15
C TYR A 79 -2.75 -0.10 -12.12
N GLY A 80 -3.62 0.09 -13.11
CA GLY A 80 -3.55 1.24 -14.03
C GLY A 80 -2.40 1.19 -15.04
N TYR A 81 -1.85 0.02 -15.33
CA TYR A 81 -0.81 -0.14 -16.36
C TYR A 81 -1.39 0.10 -17.75
N ALA A 82 -0.86 1.10 -18.49
CA ALA A 82 -1.34 1.44 -19.84
C ALA A 82 -1.00 0.39 -20.90
N ARG A 83 0.04 -0.41 -20.68
CA ARG A 83 0.63 -1.32 -21.67
C ARG A 83 0.33 -2.81 -21.43
N VAL A 84 -0.68 -3.13 -20.65
CA VAL A 84 -1.11 -4.52 -20.43
C VAL A 84 -2.47 -4.76 -21.07
N SER A 85 -2.71 -5.99 -21.48
CA SER A 85 -3.98 -6.40 -22.08
C SER A 85 -5.15 -6.24 -21.09
N LYS A 86 -6.37 -6.16 -21.63
CA LYS A 86 -7.58 -6.14 -20.79
C LYS A 86 -7.71 -7.39 -19.94
N GLU A 87 -7.27 -8.55 -20.48
CA GLU A 87 -7.29 -9.82 -19.77
C GLU A 87 -6.32 -9.85 -18.59
N GLU A 88 -5.11 -9.31 -18.76
CA GLU A 88 -4.15 -9.20 -17.65
C GLU A 88 -4.66 -8.26 -16.56
N LYS A 89 -5.25 -7.12 -16.93
CA LYS A 89 -5.91 -6.20 -15.97
C LYS A 89 -7.00 -6.91 -15.18
N LYS A 90 -7.82 -7.72 -15.85
CA LYS A 90 -8.88 -8.49 -15.18
C LYS A 90 -8.28 -9.53 -14.21
N LYS A 91 -7.25 -10.26 -14.61
CA LYS A 91 -6.57 -11.23 -13.74
C LYS A 91 -5.95 -10.56 -12.50
N TRP A 92 -5.33 -9.39 -12.66
CA TRP A 92 -4.76 -8.64 -11.53
C TRP A 92 -5.85 -8.14 -10.58
N GLY A 93 -6.95 -7.60 -11.14
CA GLY A 93 -8.10 -7.21 -10.34
C GLY A 93 -8.66 -8.38 -9.53
N GLN A 94 -8.87 -9.53 -10.16
CA GLN A 94 -9.33 -10.75 -9.49
C GLN A 94 -8.35 -11.24 -8.40
N MET A 95 -7.04 -11.15 -8.64
CA MET A 95 -6.02 -11.53 -7.66
C MET A 95 -6.10 -10.63 -6.41
N ILE A 96 -6.22 -9.31 -6.61
CA ILE A 96 -6.34 -8.34 -5.51
C ILE A 96 -7.65 -8.57 -4.76
N GLU A 97 -8.77 -8.68 -5.47
CA GLU A 97 -10.09 -8.93 -4.90
C GLU A 97 -10.12 -10.23 -4.08
N THR A 98 -9.53 -11.29 -4.63
CA THR A 98 -9.41 -12.57 -3.91
C THR A 98 -8.61 -12.41 -2.62
N TYR A 99 -7.45 -11.72 -2.67
CA TYR A 99 -6.65 -11.47 -1.48
C TYR A 99 -7.43 -10.68 -0.42
N LEU A 100 -8.04 -9.56 -0.80
CA LEU A 100 -8.77 -8.69 0.11
C LEU A 100 -9.96 -9.40 0.79
N ASN A 101 -10.65 -10.30 0.07
CA ASN A 101 -11.84 -10.98 0.58
C ASN A 101 -11.53 -12.29 1.34
N SER A 102 -10.38 -12.92 1.11
CA SER A 102 -10.07 -14.24 1.68
C SER A 102 -8.97 -14.24 2.74
N ARG A 103 -8.26 -13.12 2.93
CA ARG A 103 -7.13 -13.07 3.86
C ARG A 103 -7.58 -12.71 5.26
N GLU A 104 -7.66 -13.70 6.14
CA GLU A 104 -8.13 -13.56 7.52
C GLU A 104 -7.23 -12.66 8.39
N THR A 105 -5.94 -12.62 8.10
CA THR A 105 -4.98 -11.77 8.83
C THR A 105 -4.82 -10.37 8.22
N LEU A 106 -5.66 -9.99 7.25
CA LEU A 106 -5.65 -8.64 6.69
C LEU A 106 -6.16 -7.64 7.73
N SER A 107 -5.28 -6.81 8.25
CA SER A 107 -5.62 -5.79 9.24
C SER A 107 -5.88 -4.44 8.60
N GLN A 108 -5.10 -4.08 7.58
CA GLN A 108 -5.24 -2.78 6.93
C GLN A 108 -4.72 -2.77 5.50
N VAL A 109 -5.34 -1.92 4.67
CA VAL A 109 -4.85 -1.62 3.32
C VAL A 109 -4.48 -0.13 3.22
N ILE A 110 -3.22 0.14 2.89
CA ILE A 110 -2.71 1.49 2.63
C ILE A 110 -2.79 1.78 1.13
N LEU A 111 -3.52 2.81 0.74
CA LEU A 111 -3.62 3.24 -0.65
C LEU A 111 -2.60 4.36 -0.94
N LEU A 112 -1.66 4.10 -1.84
CA LEU A 112 -0.73 5.12 -2.30
C LEU A 112 -1.31 5.87 -3.51
N VAL A 113 -1.30 7.20 -3.42
CA VAL A 113 -1.68 8.09 -4.53
C VAL A 113 -0.55 9.08 -4.82
N ASP A 114 -0.38 9.49 -6.07
CA ASP A 114 0.63 10.46 -6.48
C ASP A 114 0.12 11.88 -6.19
N SER A 115 0.74 12.58 -5.25
CA SER A 115 0.31 13.91 -4.80
C SER A 115 0.35 14.99 -5.90
N ARG A 116 1.10 14.76 -6.98
CA ARG A 116 1.23 15.70 -8.10
C ARG A 116 -0.02 15.79 -8.98
N HIS A 117 -0.87 14.78 -8.92
CA HIS A 117 -2.02 14.62 -9.81
C HIS A 117 -3.31 14.40 -9.02
N GLU A 118 -4.43 14.62 -9.68
CA GLU A 118 -5.72 14.21 -9.16
C GLU A 118 -5.81 12.68 -9.14
N PRO A 119 -6.36 12.06 -8.07
CA PRO A 119 -6.66 10.63 -8.07
C PRO A 119 -7.50 10.23 -9.27
N THR A 120 -7.24 9.06 -9.81
CA THR A 120 -7.91 8.56 -11.00
C THR A 120 -9.10 7.68 -10.64
N LYS A 121 -9.93 7.36 -11.66
CA LYS A 121 -11.03 6.39 -11.48
C LYS A 121 -10.55 5.02 -10.97
N ASP A 122 -9.34 4.59 -11.36
CA ASP A 122 -8.77 3.34 -10.85
C ASP A 122 -8.46 3.44 -9.34
N ASP A 123 -8.05 4.63 -8.86
CA ASP A 123 -7.82 4.88 -7.43
C ASP A 123 -9.16 4.88 -6.66
N GLU A 124 -10.22 5.47 -7.23
CA GLU A 124 -11.57 5.42 -6.65
C GLU A 124 -12.12 3.99 -6.57
N VAL A 125 -11.92 3.19 -7.62
CA VAL A 125 -12.32 1.78 -7.63
C VAL A 125 -11.57 1.00 -6.55
N MET A 126 -10.25 1.18 -6.43
CA MET A 126 -9.47 0.53 -5.39
C MET A 126 -9.93 0.97 -3.98
N LEU A 127 -10.21 2.25 -3.80
CA LEU A 127 -10.72 2.76 -2.53
C LEU A 127 -12.05 2.11 -2.13
N ASN A 128 -12.95 1.83 -3.09
CA ASN A 128 -14.20 1.14 -2.80
C ASN A 128 -13.95 -0.30 -2.31
N PHE A 129 -12.96 -1.01 -2.88
CA PHE A 129 -12.56 -2.31 -2.36
C PHE A 129 -11.99 -2.21 -0.93
N ILE A 130 -11.17 -1.20 -0.66
CA ILE A 130 -10.61 -0.98 0.68
C ILE A 130 -11.72 -0.73 1.70
N ARG A 131 -12.67 0.14 1.38
CA ARG A 131 -13.81 0.44 2.26
C ARG A 131 -14.74 -0.75 2.52
N ALA A 132 -14.70 -1.77 1.68
CA ALA A 132 -15.47 -3.00 1.90
C ALA A 132 -14.83 -3.95 2.92
N VAL A 133 -13.54 -3.77 3.23
CA VAL A 133 -12.75 -4.68 4.09
C VAL A 133 -12.03 -3.98 5.24
N CYS A 134 -11.96 -2.65 5.24
CA CYS A 134 -11.35 -1.84 6.29
C CYS A 134 -12.31 -0.75 6.74
N ASP A 135 -12.45 -0.57 8.04
CA ASP A 135 -13.31 0.47 8.64
C ASP A 135 -12.76 1.88 8.40
N GLN A 136 -11.43 2.02 8.40
CA GLN A 136 -10.73 3.28 8.19
C GLN A 136 -9.92 3.25 6.90
N VAL A 137 -9.92 4.35 6.16
CA VAL A 137 -9.07 4.53 4.98
C VAL A 137 -7.75 5.20 5.36
N VAL A 138 -6.65 4.63 4.89
CA VAL A 138 -5.31 5.23 5.06
C VAL A 138 -4.69 5.49 3.69
N ILE A 139 -4.42 6.76 3.41
CA ILE A 139 -3.82 7.22 2.16
C ILE A 139 -2.39 7.66 2.42
N VAL A 140 -1.47 7.21 1.58
CA VAL A 140 -0.13 7.79 1.47
C VAL A 140 -0.06 8.66 0.22
N ALA A 141 0.00 9.98 0.42
CA ALA A 141 0.19 10.95 -0.65
C ALA A 141 1.68 11.02 -1.03
N SER A 142 2.08 10.18 -1.97
CA SER A 142 3.48 9.98 -2.37
C SER A 142 4.04 11.16 -3.18
N LYS A 143 5.36 11.26 -3.25
CA LYS A 143 6.12 12.24 -4.06
C LYS A 143 5.87 13.70 -3.67
N ILE A 144 5.58 13.96 -2.40
CA ILE A 144 5.31 15.31 -1.90
C ILE A 144 6.52 16.25 -2.09
N ASP A 145 7.74 15.70 -2.19
CA ASP A 145 8.97 16.42 -2.49
C ASP A 145 9.00 17.04 -3.90
N LYS A 146 8.13 16.61 -4.80
CA LYS A 146 8.00 17.15 -6.15
C LYS A 146 7.09 18.38 -6.23
N LEU A 147 6.43 18.74 -5.13
CA LEU A 147 5.58 19.91 -5.01
C LEU A 147 6.29 21.01 -4.25
N LYS A 148 6.05 22.28 -4.65
CA LYS A 148 6.46 23.44 -3.88
C LYS A 148 5.69 23.46 -2.55
N ALA A 149 6.28 24.02 -1.51
CA ALA A 149 5.63 24.11 -0.19
C ALA A 149 4.23 24.74 -0.25
N SER A 150 4.05 25.77 -1.10
CA SER A 150 2.76 26.45 -1.30
C SER A 150 1.71 25.59 -1.99
N GLU A 151 2.09 24.53 -2.71
CA GLU A 151 1.18 23.68 -3.48
C GLU A 151 0.74 22.43 -2.70
N ARG A 152 1.46 22.08 -1.62
CA ARG A 152 1.26 20.82 -0.89
C ARG A 152 -0.11 20.71 -0.25
N ASN A 153 -0.56 21.78 0.41
CA ASN A 153 -1.88 21.80 1.06
C ASN A 153 -3.01 21.62 0.05
N ASP A 154 -2.95 22.33 -1.07
CA ASP A 154 -3.95 22.20 -2.14
C ASP A 154 -3.96 20.80 -2.75
N ALA A 155 -2.78 20.17 -2.89
CA ALA A 155 -2.67 18.80 -3.37
C ALA A 155 -3.35 17.79 -2.42
N LEU A 156 -3.15 17.93 -1.11
CA LEU A 156 -3.79 17.09 -0.11
C LEU A 156 -5.31 17.29 -0.09
N LEU A 157 -5.76 18.55 -0.12
CA LEU A 157 -7.19 18.88 -0.20
C LEU A 157 -7.85 18.33 -1.47
N ARG A 158 -7.15 18.35 -2.60
CA ARG A 158 -7.61 17.73 -3.85
C ARG A 158 -7.81 16.23 -3.68
N ILE A 159 -6.85 15.51 -3.09
CA ILE A 159 -6.96 14.06 -2.81
C ILE A 159 -8.17 13.79 -1.91
N ILE A 160 -8.31 14.52 -0.80
CA ILE A 160 -9.42 14.39 0.15
C ILE A 160 -10.76 14.55 -0.56
N ARG A 161 -10.91 15.59 -1.39
CA ARG A 161 -12.16 15.89 -2.10
C ARG A 161 -12.49 14.83 -3.15
N THR A 162 -11.50 14.45 -3.98
CA THR A 162 -11.70 13.49 -5.08
C THR A 162 -12.05 12.11 -4.54
N LEU A 163 -11.35 11.66 -3.50
CA LEU A 163 -11.60 10.36 -2.87
C LEU A 163 -12.70 10.40 -1.81
N LYS A 164 -13.29 11.56 -1.54
CA LYS A 164 -14.36 11.76 -0.54
C LYS A 164 -13.98 11.15 0.82
N LEU A 165 -12.77 11.50 1.29
CA LEU A 165 -12.30 11.02 2.58
C LEU A 165 -13.11 11.65 3.73
N SER A 166 -13.41 10.86 4.76
CA SER A 166 -14.09 11.28 5.98
C SER A 166 -13.11 11.85 7.01
N GLY A 167 -13.64 12.38 8.14
CA GLY A 167 -12.79 12.91 9.22
C GLY A 167 -11.97 11.85 9.94
N ASP A 168 -12.37 10.58 9.87
CA ASP A 168 -11.66 9.46 10.49
C ASP A 168 -10.61 8.84 9.57
N ASP A 169 -10.63 9.18 8.27
CA ASP A 169 -9.65 8.71 7.31
C ASP A 169 -8.31 9.44 7.49
N ILE A 170 -7.22 8.71 7.29
CA ILE A 170 -5.86 9.22 7.48
C ILE A 170 -5.21 9.53 6.13
N ILE A 171 -4.55 10.69 6.03
CA ILE A 171 -3.70 11.02 4.90
C ILE A 171 -2.30 11.36 5.37
N ILE A 172 -1.29 10.65 4.86
CA ILE A 172 0.12 10.80 5.19
C ILE A 172 0.86 11.38 3.98
N PRO A 173 1.30 12.65 4.03
CA PRO A 173 2.21 13.18 3.01
C PRO A 173 3.55 12.44 3.08
N PHE A 174 4.05 11.96 1.93
CA PHE A 174 5.24 11.12 1.94
C PHE A 174 6.22 11.42 0.80
N SER A 175 7.52 11.37 1.14
CA SER A 175 8.63 11.41 0.19
C SER A 175 9.60 10.25 0.41
N ALA A 176 9.76 9.39 -0.57
CA ALA A 176 10.79 8.35 -0.55
C ALA A 176 12.21 8.93 -0.67
N VAL A 177 12.37 10.16 -1.16
CA VAL A 177 13.66 10.85 -1.31
C VAL A 177 14.11 11.39 0.04
N THR A 178 13.29 12.21 0.68
CA THR A 178 13.65 12.87 1.96
C THR A 178 13.37 12.00 3.18
N GLY A 179 12.38 11.12 3.13
CA GLY A 179 11.86 10.35 4.27
C GLY A 179 10.73 11.06 5.02
N GLU A 180 10.29 12.22 4.53
CA GLU A 180 9.14 12.93 5.09
C GLU A 180 7.93 11.99 5.16
N GLY A 181 7.23 11.97 6.29
CA GLY A 181 6.07 11.13 6.56
C GLY A 181 6.37 9.71 7.04
N ALA A 182 7.65 9.29 7.10
CA ALA A 182 8.00 7.96 7.59
C ALA A 182 7.65 7.77 9.07
N ASP A 183 7.89 8.79 9.90
CA ASP A 183 7.57 8.73 11.34
C ASP A 183 6.05 8.64 11.54
N MET A 184 5.25 9.48 10.84
CA MET A 184 3.78 9.41 10.89
C MET A 184 3.26 8.02 10.49
N PHE A 185 3.86 7.41 9.47
CA PHE A 185 3.50 6.06 9.06
C PHE A 185 3.80 5.03 10.15
N TRP A 186 4.97 5.10 10.78
CA TRP A 186 5.34 4.17 11.84
C TRP A 186 4.52 4.39 13.12
N ASP A 187 4.18 5.62 13.47
CA ASP A 187 3.27 5.93 14.58
C ASP A 187 1.90 5.28 14.35
N TYR A 188 1.37 5.36 13.12
CA TYR A 188 0.14 4.68 12.73
C TYR A 188 0.27 3.14 12.88
N VAL A 189 1.33 2.54 12.34
CA VAL A 189 1.56 1.09 12.41
C VAL A 189 1.69 0.61 13.87
N HIS A 190 2.38 1.37 14.72
CA HIS A 190 2.51 1.03 16.13
C HIS A 190 1.16 1.07 16.86
N THR A 191 0.33 2.07 16.60
CA THR A 191 -1.03 2.15 17.17
C THR A 191 -1.88 0.95 16.70
N MET A 192 -1.89 0.66 15.42
CA MET A 192 -2.63 -0.48 14.85
C MET A 192 -2.25 -1.82 15.50
N ILE A 193 -0.94 -2.08 15.69
CA ILE A 193 -0.48 -3.33 16.32
C ILE A 193 -0.88 -3.41 17.80
N LEU A 194 -0.92 -2.28 18.52
CA LEU A 194 -1.32 -2.25 19.94
C LEU A 194 -2.82 -2.52 20.10
N ASP A 195 -3.64 -1.92 19.24
CA ASP A 195 -5.10 -2.10 19.26
C ASP A 195 -5.50 -3.55 18.98
N GLU A 196 -4.79 -4.26 18.08
CA GLU A 196 -5.02 -5.69 17.83
C GLU A 196 -4.60 -6.58 19.02
N GLY A 197 -3.58 -6.18 19.77
CA GLY A 197 -3.12 -6.91 20.96
C GLY A 197 -4.07 -6.83 22.15
N GLU A 198 -4.95 -5.82 22.21
CA GLU A 198 -5.97 -5.67 23.27
C GLU A 198 -7.28 -6.40 22.94
N THR A 199 -7.45 -6.89 21.72
CA THR A 199 -8.70 -7.52 21.25
C THR A 199 -8.64 -9.06 21.29
N GLN A 200 -7.51 -9.65 21.70
CA GLN A 200 -7.30 -11.09 21.93
C GLN A 200 -7.31 -11.40 23.41
#